data_f19c37eea75c3e52a880b107d8289929
#
_entry.id   f19c37eea75c3e52a880b107d8289929
#
_cell.length_a   1.000
_cell.length_b   1.000
_cell.length_c   1.000
_cell.angle_alpha   90.00
_cell.angle_beta   90.00
_cell.angle_gamma   90.00
#
_symmetry.space_group_name_H-M   'P 1'
#
loop_
_entity.id
_entity.type
_entity.pdbx_description
1 polymer ?
#
loop_
_entity_poly.entity_id
_entity_poly.type
_entity_poly.pdbx_seq_one_letter_code
_entity_poly.pdbx_strand_id
1 'polypeptide(L)'
;LKKIGSISIQRDKITKDNLGFLEDISKKISNSNQPLIIFTKGTRVLPDERPPFKKGASKIYEKLQIACQPIAINSGNVWPKKGIKKHNQIITISILKPISAGLSKDEFIKILENNIYSELDLLN
;
A
#
# COMPACT_ATOMS: atom_id res chain seq x y z
N LEU A 1 10.04 16.09 1.11
CA LEU A 1 9.81 14.65 0.92
C LEU A 1 10.97 13.94 0.20
N LYS A 2 11.62 14.57 -0.80
CA LYS A 2 12.78 13.98 -1.49
C LYS A 2 13.94 13.63 -0.55
N LYS A 3 14.13 14.38 0.53
CA LYS A 3 15.19 14.13 1.53
C LYS A 3 15.02 12.82 2.30
N ILE A 4 13.80 12.28 2.38
CA ILE A 4 13.52 11.00 3.05
C ILE A 4 13.37 9.82 2.07
N GLY A 5 13.76 10.02 0.80
CA GLY A 5 13.69 8.96 -0.19
C GLY A 5 12.33 8.77 -0.86
N SER A 6 11.39 9.69 -0.68
CA SER A 6 10.08 9.61 -1.34
C SER A 6 10.18 9.66 -2.85
N ILE A 7 9.35 8.87 -3.51
CA ILE A 7 9.24 8.81 -4.96
C ILE A 7 7.98 9.56 -5.39
N SER A 8 8.14 10.58 -6.24
CA SER A 8 7.02 11.37 -6.74
C SER A 8 6.25 10.63 -7.83
N ILE A 9 4.92 10.71 -7.76
CA ILE A 9 4.01 10.19 -8.78
C ILE A 9 3.20 11.35 -9.34
N GLN A 10 3.20 11.52 -10.66
CA GLN A 10 2.29 12.45 -11.34
C GLN A 10 0.97 11.74 -11.61
N ARG A 11 -0.07 12.09 -10.86
CA ARG A 11 -1.39 11.43 -10.93
C ARG A 11 -2.15 11.70 -12.24
N ASP A 12 -1.87 12.81 -12.91
CA ASP A 12 -2.61 13.28 -14.08
C ASP A 12 -2.06 12.78 -15.42
N LYS A 13 -0.91 12.12 -15.41
CA LYS A 13 -0.31 11.50 -16.61
C LYS A 13 -0.54 10.01 -16.58
N ILE A 14 -1.64 9.58 -17.20
CA ILE A 14 -1.98 8.17 -17.33
C ILE A 14 -1.28 7.62 -18.59
N THR A 15 -0.62 6.51 -18.47
CA THR A 15 -0.37 5.39 -19.37
C THR A 15 1.02 5.19 -19.98
N LYS A 16 1.69 6.14 -20.58
CA LYS A 16 3.02 5.89 -21.20
C LYS A 16 4.20 6.12 -20.25
N ASP A 17 4.04 7.00 -19.27
CA ASP A 17 5.07 7.32 -18.28
C ASP A 17 5.20 6.28 -17.15
N ASN A 18 4.27 5.31 -17.07
CA ASN A 18 4.27 4.29 -16.03
C ASN A 18 5.43 3.29 -16.13
N LEU A 19 5.94 3.02 -17.33
CA LEU A 19 7.10 2.14 -17.53
C LEU A 19 8.37 2.77 -17.00
N GLY A 20 8.60 4.05 -17.30
CA GLY A 20 9.74 4.81 -16.78
C GLY A 20 9.71 4.93 -15.26
N PHE A 21 8.52 5.14 -14.69
CA PHE A 21 8.30 5.19 -13.25
C PHE A 21 8.64 3.86 -12.55
N LEU A 22 8.19 2.74 -13.11
CA LEU A 22 8.51 1.41 -12.56
C LEU A 22 10.00 1.09 -12.63
N GLU A 23 10.68 1.48 -13.69
CA GLU A 23 12.13 1.32 -13.82
C GLU A 23 12.88 2.20 -12.81
N ASP A 24 12.45 3.43 -12.59
CA ASP A 24 13.03 4.32 -11.58
C ASP A 24 12.89 3.76 -10.17
N ILE A 25 11.73 3.21 -9.82
CA ILE A 25 11.51 2.52 -8.55
C ILE A 25 12.45 1.33 -8.43
N SER A 26 12.52 0.49 -9.45
CA SER A 26 13.37 -0.70 -9.47
C SER A 26 14.84 -0.34 -9.22
N LYS A 27 15.36 0.70 -9.90
CA LYS A 27 16.72 1.19 -9.69
C LYS A 27 16.96 1.69 -8.28
N LYS A 28 16.04 2.49 -7.73
CA LYS A 28 16.16 3.04 -6.37
C LYS A 28 16.14 1.94 -5.31
N ILE A 29 15.28 0.96 -5.45
CA ILE A 29 15.20 -0.17 -4.51
C ILE A 29 16.44 -1.06 -4.62
N SER A 30 16.93 -1.35 -5.84
CA SER A 30 18.13 -2.16 -6.03
C SER A 30 19.40 -1.51 -5.45
N ASN A 31 19.46 -0.18 -5.45
CA ASN A 31 20.58 0.59 -4.92
C ASN A 31 20.43 0.99 -3.45
N SER A 32 19.36 0.57 -2.80
CA SER A 32 19.03 0.93 -1.42
C SER A 32 18.65 -0.30 -0.61
N ASN A 33 19.04 -0.35 0.66
CA ASN A 33 18.61 -1.38 1.61
C ASN A 33 17.31 -0.98 2.34
N GLN A 34 16.63 0.07 1.88
CA GLN A 34 15.40 0.57 2.48
C GLN A 34 14.18 -0.13 1.90
N PRO A 35 13.17 -0.44 2.73
CA PRO A 35 11.90 -0.96 2.23
C PRO A 35 11.11 0.10 1.48
N LEU A 36 10.32 -0.32 0.50
CA LEU A 36 9.35 0.53 -0.18
C LEU A 36 8.00 0.44 0.51
N ILE A 37 7.48 1.57 0.97
CA ILE A 37 6.15 1.64 1.59
C ILE A 37 5.13 2.12 0.56
N ILE A 38 4.03 1.38 0.42
CA ILE A 38 2.96 1.69 -0.53
C ILE A 38 1.61 1.74 0.19
N PHE A 39 0.86 2.82 -0.02
CA PHE A 39 -0.52 2.94 0.45
C PHE A 39 -1.48 2.44 -0.64
N THR A 40 -1.95 1.23 -0.51
CA THR A 40 -2.67 0.49 -1.56
C THR A 40 -4.01 1.09 -1.98
N LYS A 41 -4.72 1.75 -1.08
CA LYS A 41 -5.96 2.45 -1.42
C LYS A 41 -5.72 3.75 -2.20
N GLY A 42 -4.53 4.32 -2.12
CA GLY A 42 -4.15 5.56 -2.78
C GLY A 42 -4.83 6.82 -2.24
N THR A 43 -5.76 6.70 -1.31
CA THR A 43 -6.46 7.79 -0.63
C THR A 43 -7.01 7.33 0.72
N ARG A 44 -7.35 8.26 1.59
CA ARG A 44 -8.07 7.94 2.81
C ARG A 44 -9.55 7.68 2.49
N VAL A 45 -10.10 6.60 3.07
CA VAL A 45 -11.51 6.21 2.95
C VAL A 45 -12.11 6.08 4.34
N LEU A 46 -13.42 5.96 4.43
CA LEU A 46 -14.09 5.70 5.70
C LEU A 46 -13.73 4.29 6.21
N PRO A 47 -13.75 4.07 7.54
CA PRO A 47 -13.33 2.80 8.13
C PRO A 47 -14.11 1.56 7.65
N ASP A 48 -15.36 1.73 7.27
CA ASP A 48 -16.25 0.68 6.76
C ASP A 48 -16.21 0.51 5.24
N GLU A 49 -15.57 1.43 4.54
CA GLU A 49 -15.41 1.33 3.09
C GLU A 49 -14.32 0.32 2.71
N ARG A 50 -14.63 -0.52 1.73
CA ARG A 50 -13.73 -1.55 1.21
C ARG A 50 -13.51 -1.40 -0.30
N PRO A 51 -13.01 -0.24 -0.78
CA PRO A 51 -12.74 -0.07 -2.20
C PRO A 51 -11.63 -1.03 -2.65
N PRO A 52 -11.66 -1.46 -3.91
CA PRO A 52 -10.58 -2.27 -4.46
C PRO A 52 -9.24 -1.51 -4.41
N PHE A 53 -8.17 -2.22 -4.17
CA PHE A 53 -6.83 -1.62 -4.12
C PHE A 53 -6.40 -1.14 -5.51
N LYS A 54 -5.62 -0.08 -5.53
CA LYS A 54 -5.08 0.46 -6.78
C LYS A 54 -4.07 -0.49 -7.40
N LYS A 55 -4.14 -0.62 -8.71
CA LYS A 55 -3.29 -1.53 -9.49
C LYS A 55 -1.79 -1.18 -9.44
N GLY A 56 -1.44 0.00 -8.97
CA GLY A 56 -0.04 0.40 -8.82
C GLY A 56 0.77 -0.54 -7.95
N ALA A 57 0.20 -0.99 -6.82
CA ALA A 57 0.88 -1.91 -5.91
C ALA A 57 1.20 -3.25 -6.58
N SER A 58 0.27 -3.82 -7.34
CA SER A 58 0.48 -5.09 -8.03
C SER A 58 1.49 -4.99 -9.17
N LYS A 59 1.50 -3.87 -9.89
CA LYS A 59 2.52 -3.61 -10.93
C LYS A 59 3.93 -3.51 -10.34
N ILE A 60 4.07 -2.82 -9.21
CA ILE A 60 5.35 -2.69 -8.52
C ILE A 60 5.81 -4.05 -7.99
N TYR A 61 4.92 -4.81 -7.37
CA TYR A 61 5.23 -6.16 -6.88
C TYR A 61 5.75 -7.07 -8.01
N GLU A 62 5.04 -7.12 -9.14
CA GLU A 62 5.43 -7.93 -10.29
C GLU A 62 6.77 -7.48 -10.89
N LYS A 63 6.99 -6.17 -10.98
CA LYS A 63 8.24 -5.61 -11.52
C LYS A 63 9.45 -5.88 -10.62
N LEU A 64 9.30 -5.70 -9.31
CA LEU A 64 10.41 -5.84 -8.36
C LEU A 64 10.75 -7.30 -8.05
N GLN A 65 9.81 -8.23 -8.19
CA GLN A 65 10.01 -9.66 -7.86
C GLN A 65 10.53 -9.88 -6.44
N ILE A 66 10.01 -9.11 -5.48
CA ILE A 66 10.33 -9.22 -4.06
C ILE A 66 9.10 -9.52 -3.22
N ALA A 67 9.31 -10.08 -2.04
CA ALA A 67 8.23 -10.33 -1.10
C ALA A 67 7.56 -9.05 -0.64
N CYS A 68 6.25 -9.12 -0.37
CA CYS A 68 5.46 -8.02 0.18
C CYS A 68 5.08 -8.34 1.62
N GLN A 69 5.30 -7.39 2.51
CA GLN A 69 4.83 -7.47 3.90
C GLN A 69 3.52 -6.66 4.02
N PRO A 70 2.35 -7.32 4.09
CA PRO A 70 1.10 -6.60 4.29
C PRO A 70 1.01 -6.03 5.70
N ILE A 71 0.46 -4.82 5.80
CA ILE A 71 0.23 -4.16 7.09
C ILE A 71 -1.19 -3.60 7.10
N ALA A 72 -1.99 -4.01 8.07
CA ALA A 72 -3.29 -3.45 8.32
C ALA A 72 -3.23 -2.43 9.46
N ILE A 73 -3.90 -1.30 9.28
CA ILE A 73 -3.92 -0.23 10.29
C ILE A 73 -5.35 0.33 10.41
N ASN A 74 -5.85 0.42 11.64
CA ASN A 74 -7.19 0.93 11.93
C ASN A 74 -7.21 2.43 12.30
N SER A 75 -6.23 3.18 11.88
CA SER A 75 -6.10 4.61 12.21
C SER A 75 -7.31 5.46 11.79
N GLY A 76 -8.07 5.04 10.78
CA GLY A 76 -9.28 5.72 10.33
C GLY A 76 -10.38 5.80 11.38
N ASN A 77 -10.40 4.87 12.34
CA ASN A 77 -11.36 4.89 13.46
C ASN A 77 -11.04 5.98 14.48
N VAL A 78 -9.77 6.35 14.60
CA VAL A 78 -9.27 7.33 15.57
C VAL A 78 -9.09 8.70 14.91
N TRP A 79 -8.59 8.71 13.71
CA TRP A 79 -8.32 9.92 12.92
C TRP A 79 -9.01 9.83 11.55
N PRO A 80 -10.34 10.07 11.52
CA PRO A 80 -11.10 9.93 10.28
C PRO A 80 -10.73 10.99 9.24
N LYS A 81 -11.04 10.68 7.98
CA LYS A 81 -10.87 11.62 6.86
C LYS A 81 -11.66 12.90 7.05
N LYS A 82 -12.88 12.76 7.61
CA LYS A 82 -13.78 13.86 7.96
C LYS A 82 -14.20 13.71 9.40
N GLY A 83 -14.33 14.83 10.10
CA GLY A 83 -14.77 14.84 11.49
C GLY A 83 -13.64 15.09 12.47
N ILE A 84 -13.95 14.92 13.74
CA ILE A 84 -13.06 15.24 14.86
C ILE A 84 -12.21 14.01 15.21
N LYS A 85 -10.95 14.25 15.45
CA LYS A 85 -10.03 13.23 15.97
C LYS A 85 -10.53 12.73 17.32
N LYS A 86 -10.64 11.42 17.48
CA LYS A 86 -11.06 10.81 18.75
C LYS A 86 -9.88 10.70 19.69
N HIS A 87 -10.09 11.10 20.95
CA HIS A 87 -9.10 10.96 22.01
C HIS A 87 -9.27 9.62 22.73
N ASN A 88 -8.20 9.18 23.37
CA ASN A 88 -8.18 7.96 24.20
C ASN A 88 -8.61 6.68 23.43
N GLN A 89 -8.28 6.63 22.16
CA GLN A 89 -8.51 5.45 21.31
C GLN A 89 -7.18 4.82 20.93
N ILE A 90 -7.17 3.51 20.75
CA ILE A 90 -5.99 2.74 20.37
C ILE A 90 -5.93 2.62 18.86
N ILE A 91 -4.78 2.95 18.29
CA ILE A 91 -4.45 2.63 16.90
C ILE A 91 -3.67 1.33 16.90
N THR A 92 -4.17 0.35 16.17
CA THR A 92 -3.52 -0.94 16.02
C THR A 92 -2.88 -1.05 14.65
N ILE A 93 -1.64 -1.49 14.61
CA ILE A 93 -0.89 -1.82 13.40
C ILE A 93 -0.64 -3.33 13.43
N SER A 94 -1.28 -4.05 12.51
CA SER A 94 -1.11 -5.50 12.37
C SER A 94 -0.17 -5.81 11.23
N ILE A 95 0.95 -6.45 11.53
CA ILE A 95 1.90 -6.95 10.54
C ILE A 95 1.49 -8.38 10.19
N LEU A 96 1.07 -8.58 8.94
CA LEU A 96 0.53 -9.86 8.48
C LEU A 96 1.64 -10.75 7.90
N LYS A 97 1.29 -12.00 7.62
CA LYS A 97 2.22 -12.94 6.99
C LYS A 97 2.71 -12.40 5.64
N PRO A 98 4.03 -12.46 5.36
CA PRO A 98 4.56 -12.02 4.08
C PRO A 98 3.98 -12.79 2.89
N ILE A 99 3.78 -12.10 1.78
CA ILE A 99 3.42 -12.70 0.49
C ILE A 99 4.71 -12.83 -0.30
N SER A 100 5.08 -14.07 -0.64
CA SER A 100 6.30 -14.36 -1.40
C SER A 100 6.24 -13.77 -2.81
N ALA A 101 7.39 -13.49 -3.40
CA ALA A 101 7.48 -13.13 -4.82
C ALA A 101 7.03 -14.29 -5.72
N GLY A 102 6.70 -14.00 -6.97
CA GLY A 102 6.40 -15.01 -7.99
C GLY A 102 4.94 -15.18 -8.35
N LEU A 103 4.01 -14.55 -7.65
CA LEU A 103 2.60 -14.53 -8.04
C LEU A 103 2.36 -13.58 -9.23
N SER A 104 1.29 -13.85 -10.00
CA SER A 104 0.80 -12.87 -10.97
C SER A 104 0.27 -11.63 -10.22
N LYS A 105 0.24 -10.49 -10.91
CA LYS A 105 -0.30 -9.25 -10.33
C LYS A 105 -1.76 -9.38 -9.89
N ASP A 106 -2.57 -10.16 -10.61
CA ASP A 106 -3.98 -10.37 -10.28
C ASP A 106 -4.18 -11.26 -9.07
N GLU A 107 -3.39 -12.31 -8.93
CA GLU A 107 -3.37 -13.16 -7.73
C GLU A 107 -2.86 -12.39 -6.52
N PHE A 108 -1.78 -11.68 -6.68
CA PHE A 108 -1.18 -10.87 -5.61
C PHE A 108 -2.17 -9.86 -5.04
N ILE A 109 -2.82 -9.07 -5.89
CA ILE A 109 -3.73 -8.02 -5.43
C ILE A 109 -4.95 -8.59 -4.68
N LYS A 110 -5.47 -9.74 -5.11
CA LYS A 110 -6.57 -10.44 -4.43
C LYS A 110 -6.15 -10.92 -3.04
N ILE A 111 -4.99 -11.56 -2.93
CA ILE A 111 -4.48 -12.05 -1.65
C ILE A 111 -4.21 -10.88 -0.71
N LEU A 112 -3.56 -9.84 -1.19
CA LEU A 112 -3.25 -8.63 -0.42
C LEU A 112 -4.52 -7.98 0.11
N GLU A 113 -5.51 -7.80 -0.75
CA GLU A 113 -6.80 -7.17 -0.41
C GLU A 113 -7.56 -8.00 0.62
N ASN A 114 -7.68 -9.32 0.41
CA ASN A 114 -8.33 -10.21 1.35
C ASN A 114 -7.65 -10.21 2.72
N ASN A 115 -6.33 -10.31 2.75
CA ASN A 115 -5.58 -10.35 4.00
C ASN A 115 -5.74 -9.06 4.81
N ILE A 116 -5.63 -7.92 4.17
CA ILE A 116 -5.75 -6.63 4.86
C ILE A 116 -7.18 -6.37 5.31
N TYR A 117 -8.17 -6.64 4.46
CA TYR A 117 -9.56 -6.38 4.82
C TYR A 117 -10.09 -7.34 5.88
N SER A 118 -9.72 -8.62 5.82
CA SER A 118 -10.07 -9.57 6.88
C SER A 118 -9.48 -9.16 8.22
N GLU A 119 -8.25 -8.69 8.25
CA GLU A 119 -7.62 -8.21 9.49
C GLU A 119 -8.30 -6.93 10.00
N LEU A 120 -8.63 -6.00 9.11
CA LEU A 120 -9.35 -4.79 9.50
C LEU A 120 -10.73 -5.10 10.09
N ASP A 121 -11.41 -6.12 9.59
CA ASP A 121 -12.70 -6.56 10.14
C ASP A 121 -12.53 -7.13 11.56
N LEU A 122 -11.41 -7.77 11.86
CA LEU A 122 -11.08 -8.24 13.22
C LEU A 122 -10.70 -7.10 14.16
N LEU A 123 -10.09 -6.03 13.64
CA LEU A 123 -9.65 -4.87 14.43
C LEU A 123 -10.77 -3.86 14.72
N ASN A 124 -11.86 -3.91 13.97
CA ASN A 124 -12.94 -2.94 14.09
C ASN A 124 -14.09 -3.45 15.01
#